data_bf4a6c36dfb3d6bbb8e7633ef65431f5
#
_entry.id   bf4a6c36dfb3d6bbb8e7633ef65431f5
#
_cell.length_a   1.000
_cell.length_b   1.000
_cell.length_c   1.000
_cell.angle_alpha   90.00
_cell.angle_beta   90.00
_cell.angle_gamma   90.00
#
_symmetry.space_group_name_H-M   'P 1'
#
loop_
_entity.id
_entity.type
_entity.pdbx_description
1 polymer ?
#
loop_
_entity_poly.entity_id
_entity_poly.type
_entity_poly.pdbx_seq_one_letter_code
_entity_poly.pdbx_strand_id
1 'polypeptide(L)'
;LAPDAMADTASHTLNELRKKIRATENSIRDRLESMVRNMDTSKYLQESVVSIRNGRYVVPVKSEYRGEVSGIIHDVSSTGATVFVEPQAVVEANARILQYRAQEAQEIERILVAFTAQVAAIEPQFQYSYKAMLEIDVLLAKARLALDMKAFKPSVRTDSSFSLIQARHPLIDPQKCIPVDIALGKEYDSLIITGPNTGGKTVSLKTAGLLVLMAMCGMMIPASENSVIGMFDAVSYTHLRAHETTLHL
;
A
#
# COMPACT_ATOMS: atom_id res chain seq x y z
N LEU A 1 -4.51 -16.38 11.72
CA LEU A 1 -5.58 -15.37 11.88
C LEU A 1 -5.69 -14.59 10.58
N ALA A 2 -6.91 -14.28 10.14
CA ALA A 2 -7.11 -13.32 9.05
C ALA A 2 -6.54 -11.95 9.48
N PRO A 3 -6.01 -11.13 8.55
CA PRO A 3 -5.41 -9.84 8.90
C PRO A 3 -6.33 -8.92 9.72
N ASP A 4 -7.65 -9.09 9.54
CA ASP A 4 -8.68 -8.26 10.16
C ASP A 4 -9.30 -8.89 11.43
N ALA A 5 -8.75 -10.01 11.89
CA ALA A 5 -9.30 -10.72 13.05
C ALA A 5 -8.45 -10.48 14.31
N MET A 6 -9.10 -9.97 15.35
CA MET A 6 -8.50 -9.85 16.67
C MET A 6 -8.41 -11.21 17.36
N ALA A 7 -7.25 -11.55 17.91
CA ALA A 7 -7.03 -12.82 18.63
C ALA A 7 -7.86 -12.91 19.91
N ASP A 8 -8.29 -14.11 20.27
CA ASP A 8 -8.98 -14.36 21.55
C ASP A 8 -8.12 -13.96 22.76
N THR A 9 -6.79 -14.01 22.60
CA THR A 9 -5.81 -13.65 23.62
C THR A 9 -5.58 -12.15 23.77
N ALA A 10 -6.22 -11.30 22.95
CA ALA A 10 -6.05 -9.84 23.02
C ALA A 10 -6.54 -9.25 24.35
N SER A 11 -7.56 -9.82 24.96
CA SER A 11 -7.94 -9.55 26.35
C SER A 11 -8.63 -10.75 27.00
N HIS A 12 -8.59 -10.82 28.33
CA HIS A 12 -9.32 -11.84 29.10
C HIS A 12 -10.83 -11.71 28.86
N THR A 13 -11.36 -10.49 28.86
CA THR A 13 -12.78 -10.21 28.63
C THR A 13 -13.24 -10.71 27.26
N LEU A 14 -12.47 -10.44 26.21
CA LEU A 14 -12.76 -10.89 24.85
C LEU A 14 -12.81 -12.41 24.76
N ASN A 15 -11.83 -13.09 25.36
CA ASN A 15 -11.79 -14.56 25.41
C ASN A 15 -13.03 -15.13 26.10
N GLU A 16 -13.40 -14.60 27.29
CA GLU A 16 -14.57 -15.05 28.03
C GLU A 16 -15.88 -14.79 27.25
N LEU A 17 -16.03 -13.65 26.60
CA LEU A 17 -17.21 -13.35 25.78
C LEU A 17 -17.34 -14.35 24.63
N ARG A 18 -16.24 -14.62 23.90
CA ARG A 18 -16.22 -15.58 22.79
C ARG A 18 -16.49 -17.02 23.25
N LYS A 19 -16.01 -17.42 24.43
CA LYS A 19 -16.37 -18.71 25.03
C LYS A 19 -17.86 -18.78 25.32
N LYS A 20 -18.45 -17.73 25.90
CA LYS A 20 -19.89 -17.66 26.20
C LYS A 20 -20.74 -17.71 24.93
N ILE A 21 -20.31 -16.98 23.86
CA ILE A 21 -20.97 -17.02 22.56
C ILE A 21 -20.98 -18.45 22.04
N ARG A 22 -19.81 -19.08 21.93
CA ARG A 22 -19.66 -20.45 21.39
C ARG A 22 -20.49 -21.48 22.22
N ALA A 23 -20.42 -21.39 23.53
CA ALA A 23 -21.21 -22.29 24.40
C ALA A 23 -22.71 -22.11 24.20
N THR A 24 -23.17 -20.85 24.07
CA THR A 24 -24.59 -20.55 23.87
C THR A 24 -25.05 -21.00 22.48
N GLU A 25 -24.22 -20.76 21.43
CA GLU A 25 -24.49 -21.22 20.08
C GLU A 25 -24.61 -22.74 19.97
N ASN A 26 -23.71 -23.46 20.61
CA ASN A 26 -23.78 -24.93 20.68
C ASN A 26 -25.07 -25.39 21.38
N SER A 27 -25.41 -24.79 22.54
CA SER A 27 -26.63 -25.11 23.25
C SER A 27 -27.90 -24.85 22.42
N ILE A 28 -27.95 -23.77 21.66
CA ILE A 28 -29.06 -23.47 20.74
C ILE A 28 -29.12 -24.53 19.64
N ARG A 29 -27.97 -24.84 19.03
CA ARG A 29 -27.90 -25.82 17.95
C ARG A 29 -28.40 -27.19 18.42
N ASP A 30 -27.92 -27.67 19.58
CA ASP A 30 -28.34 -28.95 20.13
C ASP A 30 -29.85 -29.01 20.36
N ARG A 31 -30.45 -27.94 20.91
CA ARG A 31 -31.89 -27.84 21.14
C ARG A 31 -32.69 -27.83 19.85
N LEU A 32 -32.25 -27.05 18.86
CA LEU A 32 -32.94 -26.96 17.58
C LEU A 32 -32.78 -28.23 16.76
N GLU A 33 -31.61 -28.88 16.77
CA GLU A 33 -31.42 -30.20 16.14
C GLU A 33 -32.29 -31.28 16.77
N SER A 34 -32.41 -31.29 18.09
CA SER A 34 -33.33 -32.19 18.77
C SER A 34 -34.78 -31.95 18.33
N MET A 35 -35.19 -30.67 18.21
CA MET A 35 -36.52 -30.30 17.75
C MET A 35 -36.77 -30.71 16.27
N VAL A 36 -35.79 -30.50 15.41
CA VAL A 36 -35.87 -30.84 13.99
C VAL A 36 -35.94 -32.34 13.74
N ARG A 37 -35.27 -33.15 14.60
CA ARG A 37 -35.30 -34.62 14.52
C ARG A 37 -36.55 -35.26 15.13
N ASN A 38 -37.33 -34.50 15.90
CA ASN A 38 -38.56 -35.02 16.50
C ASN A 38 -39.63 -35.21 15.41
N MET A 39 -40.20 -36.43 15.32
CA MET A 39 -41.21 -36.76 14.30
C MET A 39 -42.46 -35.88 14.36
N ASP A 40 -42.85 -35.43 15.57
CA ASP A 40 -44.04 -34.59 15.73
C ASP A 40 -43.86 -33.16 15.20
N THR A 41 -42.64 -32.62 15.24
CA THR A 41 -42.34 -31.27 14.78
C THR A 41 -41.78 -31.24 13.36
N SER A 42 -41.08 -32.29 12.92
CA SER A 42 -40.45 -32.34 11.57
C SER A 42 -41.46 -32.20 10.42
N LYS A 43 -42.70 -32.67 10.61
CA LYS A 43 -43.78 -32.57 9.60
C LYS A 43 -44.16 -31.11 9.27
N TYR A 44 -43.96 -30.19 10.23
CA TYR A 44 -44.28 -28.77 10.10
C TYR A 44 -43.14 -27.97 9.42
N LEU A 45 -41.93 -28.53 9.40
CA LEU A 45 -40.76 -27.86 8.85
C LEU A 45 -40.71 -27.97 7.32
N GLN A 46 -40.25 -26.91 6.66
CA GLN A 46 -39.98 -26.91 5.21
C GLN A 46 -38.74 -27.74 4.90
N GLU A 47 -37.71 -27.59 5.75
CA GLU A 47 -36.42 -28.31 5.69
C GLU A 47 -35.98 -28.64 7.10
N SER A 48 -35.31 -29.78 7.25
CA SER A 48 -34.79 -30.24 8.57
C SER A 48 -33.42 -29.60 8.89
N VAL A 49 -33.34 -28.28 8.76
CA VAL A 49 -32.11 -27.51 8.98
C VAL A 49 -32.35 -26.33 9.91
N VAL A 50 -31.30 -25.97 10.66
CA VAL A 50 -31.25 -24.74 11.45
C VAL A 50 -30.69 -23.62 10.59
N SER A 51 -31.38 -22.48 10.55
CA SER A 51 -30.98 -21.30 9.81
C SER A 51 -30.68 -20.12 10.73
N ILE A 52 -30.00 -19.10 10.20
CA ILE A 52 -29.79 -17.82 10.89
C ILE A 52 -30.51 -16.73 10.10
N ARG A 53 -31.35 -15.95 10.78
CA ARG A 53 -32.00 -14.76 10.24
C ARG A 53 -31.86 -13.61 11.25
N ASN A 54 -31.41 -12.45 10.75
CA ASN A 54 -31.17 -11.27 11.60
C ASN A 54 -30.32 -11.54 12.85
N GLY A 55 -29.30 -12.43 12.72
CA GLY A 55 -28.42 -12.82 13.81
C GLY A 55 -29.05 -13.80 14.82
N ARG A 56 -30.24 -14.35 14.56
CA ARG A 56 -30.94 -15.30 15.41
C ARG A 56 -31.03 -16.68 14.77
N TYR A 57 -30.92 -17.72 15.57
CA TYR A 57 -31.12 -19.09 15.14
C TYR A 57 -32.64 -19.37 15.05
N VAL A 58 -33.06 -19.81 13.88
CA VAL A 58 -34.47 -20.04 13.53
C VAL A 58 -34.64 -21.38 12.82
N VAL A 59 -35.88 -21.88 12.76
CA VAL A 59 -36.25 -23.03 11.94
C VAL A 59 -37.20 -22.62 10.82
N PRO A 60 -37.03 -23.18 9.60
CA PRO A 60 -37.94 -22.92 8.48
C PRO A 60 -39.21 -23.73 8.62
N VAL A 61 -40.35 -23.08 8.87
CA VAL A 61 -41.68 -23.68 9.03
C VAL A 61 -42.48 -23.42 7.76
N LYS A 62 -43.24 -24.42 7.29
CA LYS A 62 -44.19 -24.23 6.18
C LYS A 62 -45.26 -23.22 6.58
N SER A 63 -45.58 -22.30 5.72
CA SER A 63 -46.50 -21.18 6.01
C SER A 63 -47.85 -21.63 6.55
N GLU A 64 -48.38 -22.76 6.06
CA GLU A 64 -49.62 -23.37 6.48
C GLU A 64 -49.61 -23.85 7.94
N TYR A 65 -48.41 -24.17 8.49
CA TYR A 65 -48.21 -24.67 9.89
C TYR A 65 -47.59 -23.62 10.81
N ARG A 66 -47.62 -22.32 10.43
CA ARG A 66 -47.02 -21.23 11.23
C ARG A 66 -47.50 -21.14 12.66
N GLY A 67 -48.70 -21.65 12.97
CA GLY A 67 -49.27 -21.64 14.31
C GLY A 67 -48.90 -22.87 15.17
N GLU A 68 -48.35 -23.92 14.55
CA GLU A 68 -48.03 -25.19 15.24
C GLU A 68 -46.65 -25.15 15.93
N VAL A 69 -45.77 -24.24 15.52
CA VAL A 69 -44.46 -24.04 16.13
C VAL A 69 -44.52 -22.78 16.99
N SER A 70 -44.57 -22.95 18.32
CA SER A 70 -44.57 -21.81 19.25
C SER A 70 -43.26 -21.03 19.18
N GLY A 71 -43.31 -19.73 18.87
CA GLY A 71 -42.12 -18.89 18.74
C GLY A 71 -42.39 -17.54 18.08
N ILE A 72 -41.32 -16.84 17.75
CA ILE A 72 -41.36 -15.51 17.14
C ILE A 72 -40.97 -15.63 15.65
N ILE A 73 -41.79 -15.05 14.78
CA ILE A 73 -41.49 -14.97 13.32
C ILE A 73 -40.51 -13.84 13.08
N HIS A 74 -39.39 -14.15 12.44
CA HIS A 74 -38.35 -13.17 12.13
C HIS A 74 -38.24 -12.83 10.64
N ASP A 75 -38.69 -13.74 9.77
CA ASP A 75 -38.61 -13.56 8.34
C ASP A 75 -39.59 -14.45 7.59
N VAL A 76 -39.89 -14.12 6.35
CA VAL A 76 -40.72 -14.90 5.44
C VAL A 76 -40.00 -15.02 4.11
N SER A 77 -40.02 -16.21 3.50
CA SER A 77 -39.40 -16.39 2.17
C SER A 77 -40.05 -15.51 1.11
N SER A 78 -39.32 -15.19 0.05
CA SER A 78 -39.80 -14.35 -1.06
C SER A 78 -41.07 -14.88 -1.74
N THR A 79 -41.29 -16.20 -1.69
CA THR A 79 -42.51 -16.86 -2.22
C THR A 79 -43.64 -16.93 -1.20
N GLY A 80 -43.41 -16.55 0.05
CA GLY A 80 -44.39 -16.68 1.13
C GLY A 80 -44.64 -18.11 1.62
N ALA A 81 -43.97 -19.11 1.04
CA ALA A 81 -44.19 -20.52 1.36
C ALA A 81 -43.53 -20.99 2.68
N THR A 82 -42.53 -20.26 3.16
CA THR A 82 -41.75 -20.59 4.36
C THR A 82 -41.70 -19.41 5.32
N VAL A 83 -41.91 -19.68 6.59
CA VAL A 83 -41.78 -18.70 7.68
C VAL A 83 -40.61 -19.11 8.56
N PHE A 84 -39.73 -18.19 8.87
CA PHE A 84 -38.57 -18.43 9.72
C PHE A 84 -38.94 -18.09 11.17
N VAL A 85 -39.13 -19.15 11.96
CA VAL A 85 -39.59 -19.06 13.36
C VAL A 85 -38.43 -19.25 14.32
N GLU A 86 -38.27 -18.34 15.28
CA GLU A 86 -37.43 -18.53 16.46
C GLU A 86 -38.25 -19.27 17.51
N PRO A 87 -37.99 -20.57 17.79
CA PRO A 87 -38.77 -21.31 18.75
C PRO A 87 -38.64 -20.75 20.16
N GLN A 88 -39.70 -20.76 20.92
CA GLN A 88 -39.76 -20.23 22.30
C GLN A 88 -38.64 -20.81 23.18
N ALA A 89 -38.24 -22.05 22.95
CA ALA A 89 -37.18 -22.74 23.69
C ALA A 89 -35.79 -22.11 23.56
N VAL A 90 -35.57 -21.26 22.54
CA VAL A 90 -34.24 -20.64 22.25
C VAL A 90 -34.27 -19.11 22.25
N VAL A 91 -35.43 -18.47 22.47
CA VAL A 91 -35.57 -17.01 22.47
C VAL A 91 -34.60 -16.31 23.42
N GLU A 92 -34.52 -16.78 24.67
CA GLU A 92 -33.61 -16.21 25.66
C GLU A 92 -32.14 -16.41 25.28
N ALA A 93 -31.79 -17.58 24.74
CA ALA A 93 -30.44 -17.90 24.36
C ALA A 93 -29.99 -17.05 23.14
N ASN A 94 -30.86 -16.88 22.18
CA ASN A 94 -30.63 -15.95 21.03
C ASN A 94 -30.45 -14.50 21.51
N ALA A 95 -31.27 -14.04 22.46
CA ALA A 95 -31.11 -12.70 23.02
C ALA A 95 -29.76 -12.54 23.74
N ARG A 96 -29.31 -13.57 24.48
CA ARG A 96 -27.98 -13.56 25.12
C ARG A 96 -26.84 -13.51 24.12
N ILE A 97 -26.93 -14.23 22.99
CA ILE A 97 -25.92 -14.14 21.92
C ILE A 97 -25.80 -12.71 21.38
N LEU A 98 -26.91 -12.06 21.08
CA LEU A 98 -26.92 -10.68 20.61
C LEU A 98 -26.26 -9.72 21.62
N GLN A 99 -26.59 -9.92 22.91
CA GLN A 99 -25.97 -9.14 23.97
C GLN A 99 -24.45 -9.40 24.07
N TYR A 100 -24.00 -10.66 24.01
CA TYR A 100 -22.58 -10.99 24.06
C TYR A 100 -21.83 -10.48 22.84
N ARG A 101 -22.43 -10.51 21.65
CA ARG A 101 -21.84 -9.94 20.43
C ARG A 101 -21.72 -8.41 20.52
N ALA A 102 -22.71 -7.74 21.10
CA ALA A 102 -22.62 -6.31 21.35
C ALA A 102 -21.49 -5.97 22.35
N GLN A 103 -21.35 -6.76 23.42
CA GLN A 103 -20.25 -6.62 24.38
C GLN A 103 -18.89 -6.95 23.76
N GLU A 104 -18.81 -7.94 22.89
CA GLU A 104 -17.60 -8.26 22.11
C GLU A 104 -17.18 -7.08 21.24
N ALA A 105 -18.12 -6.48 20.50
CA ALA A 105 -17.84 -5.31 19.68
C ALA A 105 -17.33 -4.12 20.51
N GLN A 106 -17.94 -3.86 21.67
CA GLN A 106 -17.49 -2.82 22.60
C GLN A 106 -16.09 -3.09 23.15
N GLU A 107 -15.78 -4.35 23.50
CA GLU A 107 -14.44 -4.70 23.99
C GLU A 107 -13.38 -4.58 22.90
N ILE A 108 -13.69 -4.97 21.66
CA ILE A 108 -12.81 -4.77 20.50
C ILE A 108 -12.53 -3.28 20.30
N GLU A 109 -13.56 -2.44 20.31
CA GLU A 109 -13.44 -0.99 20.20
C GLU A 109 -12.55 -0.42 21.32
N ARG A 110 -12.78 -0.84 22.57
CA ARG A 110 -11.96 -0.44 23.72
C ARG A 110 -10.48 -0.76 23.53
N ILE A 111 -10.18 -1.96 23.02
CA ILE A 111 -8.79 -2.39 22.75
C ILE A 111 -8.18 -1.54 21.66
N LEU A 112 -8.90 -1.30 20.55
CA LEU A 112 -8.42 -0.49 19.43
C LEU A 112 -8.17 0.95 19.84
N VAL A 113 -9.06 1.55 20.64
CA VAL A 113 -8.88 2.92 21.18
C VAL A 113 -7.63 2.98 22.05
N ALA A 114 -7.42 1.99 22.92
CA ALA A 114 -6.23 1.95 23.79
C ALA A 114 -4.93 1.83 22.98
N PHE A 115 -4.87 1.01 21.94
CA PHE A 115 -3.72 0.91 21.06
C PHE A 115 -3.51 2.19 20.25
N THR A 116 -4.58 2.79 19.74
CA THR A 116 -4.52 4.06 19.01
C THR A 116 -3.93 5.16 19.89
N ALA A 117 -4.34 5.24 21.16
CA ALA A 117 -3.80 6.20 22.11
C ALA A 117 -2.29 5.99 22.36
N GLN A 118 -1.84 4.72 22.47
CA GLN A 118 -0.41 4.40 22.62
C GLN A 118 0.40 4.82 21.39
N VAL A 119 -0.11 4.52 20.19
CA VAL A 119 0.54 4.93 18.93
C VAL A 119 0.58 6.45 18.80
N ALA A 120 -0.52 7.14 19.13
CA ALA A 120 -0.58 8.60 19.10
C ALA A 120 0.45 9.26 20.06
N ALA A 121 0.72 8.62 21.20
CA ALA A 121 1.72 9.13 22.15
C ALA A 121 3.16 9.09 21.63
N ILE A 122 3.48 8.20 20.70
CA ILE A 122 4.81 8.07 20.08
C ILE A 122 4.88 8.64 18.64
N GLU A 123 3.78 9.22 18.15
CA GLU A 123 3.69 9.75 16.79
C GLU A 123 4.84 10.73 16.45
N PRO A 124 5.21 11.72 17.29
CA PRO A 124 6.28 12.64 16.96
C PRO A 124 7.64 11.94 16.75
N GLN A 125 7.96 10.93 17.58
CA GLN A 125 9.19 10.15 17.45
C GLN A 125 9.15 9.27 16.19
N PHE A 126 7.99 8.72 15.88
CA PHE A 126 7.78 7.95 14.66
C PHE A 126 7.97 8.81 13.41
N GLN A 127 7.39 10.01 13.37
CA GLN A 127 7.55 10.97 12.29
C GLN A 127 9.01 11.36 12.07
N TYR A 128 9.73 11.63 13.16
CA TYR A 128 11.16 11.94 13.08
C TYR A 128 11.97 10.76 12.50
N SER A 129 11.76 9.56 13.01
CA SER A 129 12.44 8.35 12.54
C SER A 129 12.12 8.06 11.07
N TYR A 130 10.86 8.24 10.67
CA TYR A 130 10.43 8.05 9.28
C TYR A 130 11.13 9.02 8.32
N LYS A 131 11.22 10.31 8.69
CA LYS A 131 11.95 11.31 7.89
C LYS A 131 13.43 10.96 7.78
N ALA A 132 14.07 10.58 8.87
CA ALA A 132 15.47 10.16 8.85
C ALA A 132 15.71 8.93 7.96
N MET A 133 14.79 7.95 7.99
CA MET A 133 14.85 6.79 7.09
C MET A 133 14.74 7.18 5.61
N LEU A 134 13.84 8.11 5.26
CA LEU A 134 13.71 8.59 3.88
C LEU A 134 14.99 9.29 3.40
N GLU A 135 15.61 10.12 4.25
CA GLU A 135 16.87 10.78 3.92
C GLU A 135 18.00 9.76 3.68
N ILE A 136 18.11 8.76 4.56
CA ILE A 136 19.10 7.68 4.42
C ILE A 136 18.84 6.87 3.15
N ASP A 137 17.60 6.53 2.84
CA ASP A 137 17.26 5.76 1.63
C ASP A 137 17.64 6.52 0.35
N VAL A 138 17.36 7.82 0.28
CA VAL A 138 17.79 8.68 -0.83
C VAL A 138 19.31 8.74 -0.96
N LEU A 139 20.03 8.86 0.17
CA LEU A 139 21.50 8.87 0.16
C LEU A 139 22.07 7.53 -0.31
N LEU A 140 21.50 6.43 0.13
CA LEU A 140 21.90 5.08 -0.31
C LEU A 140 21.61 4.85 -1.79
N ALA A 141 20.48 5.33 -2.30
CA ALA A 141 20.14 5.26 -3.73
C ALA A 141 21.16 6.04 -4.57
N LYS A 142 21.50 7.28 -4.16
CA LYS A 142 22.54 8.09 -4.81
C LYS A 142 23.92 7.40 -4.76
N ALA A 143 24.28 6.80 -3.65
CA ALA A 143 25.55 6.10 -3.48
C ALA A 143 25.64 4.86 -4.40
N ARG A 144 24.58 4.04 -4.46
CA ARG A 144 24.51 2.91 -5.40
C ARG A 144 24.66 3.34 -6.83
N LEU A 145 23.91 4.36 -7.25
CA LEU A 145 23.99 4.92 -8.59
C LEU A 145 25.40 5.41 -8.92
N ALA A 146 26.07 6.06 -7.95
CA ALA A 146 27.46 6.52 -8.12
C ALA A 146 28.44 5.35 -8.33
N LEU A 147 28.29 4.26 -7.58
CA LEU A 147 29.09 3.04 -7.75
C LEU A 147 28.88 2.41 -9.13
N ASP A 148 27.63 2.26 -9.54
CA ASP A 148 27.26 1.65 -10.83
C ASP A 148 27.85 2.45 -12.01
N MET A 149 27.82 3.78 -11.93
CA MET A 149 28.38 4.69 -12.96
C MET A 149 29.89 4.88 -12.83
N LYS A 150 30.54 4.37 -11.79
CA LYS A 150 31.93 4.71 -11.44
C LYS A 150 32.11 6.24 -11.40
N ALA A 151 31.20 6.89 -10.66
CA ALA A 151 31.12 8.33 -10.56
C ALA A 151 32.00 8.86 -9.40
N PHE A 152 32.46 10.08 -9.55
CA PHE A 152 33.26 10.79 -8.56
C PHE A 152 32.54 12.08 -8.13
N LYS A 153 32.89 12.54 -6.93
CA LYS A 153 32.41 13.81 -6.41
C LYS A 153 33.14 14.95 -7.13
N PRO A 154 32.45 15.82 -7.90
CA PRO A 154 33.09 16.98 -8.49
C PRO A 154 33.43 18.02 -7.43
N SER A 155 34.43 18.85 -7.69
CA SER A 155 34.67 20.07 -6.93
C SER A 155 33.60 21.10 -7.31
N VAL A 156 32.88 21.62 -6.32
CA VAL A 156 31.82 22.61 -6.53
C VAL A 156 32.36 24.02 -6.28
N ARG A 157 32.05 24.96 -7.16
CA ARG A 157 32.43 26.40 -7.06
C ARG A 157 31.19 27.28 -7.07
N THR A 158 31.35 28.51 -6.66
CA THR A 158 30.27 29.53 -6.67
C THR A 158 30.16 30.31 -7.96
N ASP A 159 31.15 30.15 -8.87
CA ASP A 159 31.14 30.79 -10.20
C ASP A 159 30.31 29.96 -11.20
N SER A 160 29.92 30.58 -12.33
CA SER A 160 29.18 29.92 -13.41
C SER A 160 30.11 29.26 -14.44
N SER A 161 31.15 28.54 -13.97
CA SER A 161 32.08 27.82 -14.83
C SER A 161 32.02 26.31 -14.59
N PHE A 162 32.37 25.50 -15.59
CA PHE A 162 32.58 24.06 -15.37
C PHE A 162 33.79 23.57 -16.20
N SER A 163 34.40 22.51 -15.68
CA SER A 163 35.45 21.76 -16.38
C SER A 163 35.21 20.26 -16.08
N LEU A 164 34.70 19.56 -17.06
CA LEU A 164 34.42 18.12 -16.99
C LEU A 164 35.55 17.38 -17.70
N ILE A 165 36.23 16.49 -17.00
CA ILE A 165 37.35 15.71 -17.51
C ILE A 165 36.90 14.25 -17.60
N GLN A 166 37.11 13.61 -18.75
CA GLN A 166 36.69 12.25 -19.06
C GLN A 166 35.22 12.00 -18.74
N ALA A 167 34.36 12.97 -19.04
CA ALA A 167 32.94 12.91 -18.79
C ALA A 167 32.26 11.85 -19.67
N ARG A 168 31.46 11.01 -19.08
CA ARG A 168 30.68 9.96 -19.75
C ARG A 168 29.19 10.22 -19.58
N HIS A 169 28.43 9.95 -20.64
CA HIS A 169 26.97 10.06 -20.56
C HIS A 169 26.39 8.95 -19.66
N PRO A 170 25.69 9.26 -18.56
CA PRO A 170 25.26 8.28 -17.55
C PRO A 170 24.30 7.20 -18.07
N LEU A 171 23.59 7.47 -19.17
CA LEU A 171 22.61 6.55 -19.77
C LEU A 171 23.15 5.79 -20.99
N ILE A 172 24.44 5.93 -21.32
CA ILE A 172 25.09 5.15 -22.37
C ILE A 172 25.92 4.05 -21.73
N ASP A 173 25.88 2.86 -22.31
CA ASP A 173 26.68 1.72 -21.87
C ASP A 173 28.14 2.15 -21.67
N PRO A 174 28.73 1.97 -20.47
CA PRO A 174 30.11 2.39 -20.18
C PRO A 174 31.16 1.83 -21.14
N GLN A 175 30.90 0.66 -21.75
CA GLN A 175 31.81 0.03 -22.73
C GLN A 175 31.76 0.70 -24.12
N LYS A 176 30.66 1.39 -24.42
CA LYS A 176 30.42 2.07 -25.70
C LYS A 176 30.58 3.59 -25.62
N CYS A 177 30.55 4.13 -24.40
CA CYS A 177 30.63 5.55 -24.16
C CYS A 177 32.07 6.05 -24.32
N ILE A 178 32.29 6.96 -25.26
CA ILE A 178 33.58 7.65 -25.41
C ILE A 178 33.60 8.82 -24.44
N PRO A 179 34.56 8.87 -23.50
CA PRO A 179 34.73 9.99 -22.59
C PRO A 179 35.08 11.29 -23.34
N VAL A 180 34.59 12.42 -22.84
CA VAL A 180 34.84 13.73 -23.42
C VAL A 180 35.33 14.72 -22.36
N ASP A 181 36.21 15.63 -22.77
CA ASP A 181 36.63 16.76 -21.95
C ASP A 181 35.90 18.02 -22.45
N ILE A 182 35.21 18.72 -21.56
CA ILE A 182 34.43 19.92 -21.89
C ILE A 182 34.61 20.95 -20.77
N ALA A 183 35.02 22.15 -21.12
CA ALA A 183 35.13 23.27 -20.17
C ALA A 183 34.47 24.52 -20.74
N LEU A 184 33.94 25.36 -19.87
CA LEU A 184 33.29 26.63 -20.19
C LEU A 184 33.31 27.57 -18.98
N GLY A 185 33.35 28.87 -19.26
CA GLY A 185 33.20 29.92 -18.24
C GLY A 185 34.50 30.39 -17.58
N LYS A 186 35.69 29.89 -17.99
CA LYS A 186 37.00 30.36 -17.49
C LYS A 186 37.78 31.13 -18.55
N GLU A 187 38.16 30.48 -19.64
CA GLU A 187 38.96 31.05 -20.72
C GLU A 187 38.06 31.58 -21.84
N TYR A 188 36.89 31.03 -21.99
CA TYR A 188 35.89 31.40 -22.98
C TYR A 188 34.46 31.18 -22.44
N ASP A 189 33.56 32.07 -22.90
CA ASP A 189 32.14 32.05 -22.47
C ASP A 189 31.24 31.34 -23.49
N SER A 190 31.79 30.89 -24.60
CA SER A 190 31.05 30.19 -25.65
C SER A 190 31.86 29.05 -26.23
N LEU A 191 31.22 27.90 -26.41
CA LEU A 191 31.80 26.71 -27.02
C LEU A 191 31.01 26.31 -28.26
N ILE A 192 31.66 26.31 -29.43
CA ILE A 192 31.06 25.87 -30.69
C ILE A 192 31.55 24.47 -31.02
N ILE A 193 30.61 23.52 -31.09
CA ILE A 193 30.91 22.12 -31.42
C ILE A 193 30.47 21.84 -32.85
N THR A 194 31.43 21.60 -33.76
CA THR A 194 31.19 21.31 -35.18
C THR A 194 31.54 19.86 -35.52
N GLY A 195 31.04 19.35 -36.62
CA GLY A 195 31.36 18.01 -37.13
C GLY A 195 30.13 17.29 -37.69
N PRO A 196 30.26 16.03 -38.19
CA PRO A 196 29.16 15.26 -38.75
C PRO A 196 28.12 14.89 -37.69
N ASN A 197 26.89 14.60 -38.10
CA ASN A 197 25.80 14.26 -37.16
C ASN A 197 26.08 13.00 -36.35
N THR A 198 26.86 12.08 -36.87
CA THR A 198 27.31 10.85 -36.20
C THR A 198 28.48 11.08 -35.23
N GLY A 199 29.06 12.28 -35.17
CA GLY A 199 30.27 12.62 -34.41
C GLY A 199 30.05 12.91 -32.92
N GLY A 200 28.87 12.61 -32.36
CA GLY A 200 28.64 12.73 -30.92
C GLY A 200 28.34 14.15 -30.38
N LYS A 201 28.15 15.16 -31.26
CA LYS A 201 27.86 16.56 -30.86
C LYS A 201 26.72 16.69 -29.85
N THR A 202 25.57 16.08 -30.17
CA THR A 202 24.39 16.11 -29.33
C THR A 202 24.61 15.36 -28.01
N VAL A 203 25.36 14.26 -28.03
CA VAL A 203 25.70 13.49 -26.84
C VAL A 203 26.60 14.32 -25.93
N SER A 204 27.62 14.97 -26.43
CA SER A 204 28.52 15.83 -25.64
C SER A 204 27.77 16.97 -24.97
N LEU A 205 26.89 17.66 -25.71
CA LEU A 205 26.05 18.74 -25.16
C LEU A 205 25.12 18.22 -24.05
N LYS A 206 24.42 17.08 -24.30
CA LYS A 206 23.56 16.46 -23.31
C LYS A 206 24.32 15.96 -22.08
N THR A 207 25.53 15.42 -22.28
CA THR A 207 26.40 14.98 -21.19
C THR A 207 26.75 16.15 -20.29
N ALA A 208 27.23 17.27 -20.84
CA ALA A 208 27.56 18.45 -20.05
C ALA A 208 26.36 18.94 -19.21
N GLY A 209 25.20 19.16 -19.85
CA GLY A 209 24.02 19.64 -19.16
C GLY A 209 23.52 18.67 -18.09
N LEU A 210 23.51 17.35 -18.37
CA LEU A 210 23.04 16.34 -17.43
C LEU A 210 23.98 16.20 -16.22
N LEU A 211 25.30 16.22 -16.42
CA LEU A 211 26.25 16.13 -15.32
C LEU A 211 26.20 17.35 -14.40
N VAL A 212 25.98 18.54 -14.97
CA VAL A 212 25.77 19.77 -14.19
C VAL A 212 24.50 19.60 -13.33
N LEU A 213 23.37 19.18 -13.91
CA LEU A 213 22.13 18.94 -13.16
C LEU A 213 22.30 17.86 -12.09
N MET A 214 23.01 16.77 -12.39
CA MET A 214 23.29 15.72 -11.40
C MET A 214 24.06 16.28 -10.20
N ALA A 215 25.11 17.07 -10.44
CA ALA A 215 25.88 17.70 -9.38
C ALA A 215 25.05 18.68 -8.55
N MET A 216 24.20 19.49 -9.19
CA MET A 216 23.27 20.41 -8.50
C MET A 216 22.24 19.68 -7.65
N CYS A 217 21.86 18.45 -8.03
CA CYS A 217 21.02 17.56 -7.22
C CYS A 217 21.80 16.81 -6.12
N GLY A 218 23.06 17.11 -5.91
CA GLY A 218 23.92 16.46 -4.92
C GLY A 218 24.23 14.99 -5.27
N MET A 219 24.31 14.66 -6.55
CA MET A 219 24.76 13.36 -7.04
C MET A 219 26.23 13.42 -7.46
N MET A 220 26.94 12.31 -7.37
CA MET A 220 28.23 12.14 -8.01
C MET A 220 28.07 12.01 -9.53
N ILE A 221 29.09 12.35 -10.29
CA ILE A 221 29.05 12.39 -11.76
C ILE A 221 30.04 11.38 -12.36
N PRO A 222 29.73 10.72 -13.48
CA PRO A 222 30.64 9.81 -14.18
C PRO A 222 31.68 10.60 -14.99
N ALA A 223 32.55 11.28 -14.28
CA ALA A 223 33.69 12.05 -14.78
C ALA A 223 34.91 11.88 -13.87
N SER A 224 36.08 12.34 -14.26
CA SER A 224 37.27 12.31 -13.40
C SER A 224 37.07 13.10 -12.11
N GLU A 225 37.71 12.67 -11.02
CA GLU A 225 37.71 13.35 -9.71
C GLU A 225 38.19 14.82 -9.77
N ASN A 226 38.96 15.16 -10.78
CA ASN A 226 39.46 16.54 -11.02
C ASN A 226 38.43 17.42 -11.71
N SER A 227 37.22 16.93 -11.97
CA SER A 227 36.17 17.73 -12.59
C SER A 227 35.62 18.78 -11.62
N VAL A 228 35.35 19.96 -12.17
CA VAL A 228 34.84 21.12 -11.42
C VAL A 228 33.52 21.56 -12.01
N ILE A 229 32.54 21.85 -11.16
CA ILE A 229 31.24 22.37 -11.58
C ILE A 229 30.90 23.60 -10.74
N GLY A 230 30.56 24.70 -11.44
CA GLY A 230 30.02 25.91 -10.83
C GLY A 230 28.55 25.78 -10.48
N MET A 231 28.03 26.73 -9.74
CA MET A 231 26.59 26.83 -9.42
C MET A 231 25.89 27.61 -10.55
N PHE A 232 24.82 27.03 -11.07
CA PHE A 232 23.99 27.59 -12.11
C PHE A 232 22.56 27.78 -11.62
N ASP A 233 21.96 28.93 -11.91
CA ASP A 233 20.55 29.20 -11.52
C ASP A 233 19.57 28.46 -12.43
N ALA A 234 19.95 28.23 -13.70
CA ALA A 234 19.12 27.51 -14.65
C ALA A 234 19.96 26.79 -15.71
N VAL A 235 19.44 25.69 -16.22
CA VAL A 235 19.94 25.01 -17.41
C VAL A 235 18.80 24.93 -18.42
N SER A 236 18.99 25.57 -19.59
CA SER A 236 18.02 25.51 -20.69
C SER A 236 18.64 24.87 -21.91
N TYR A 237 17.84 24.15 -22.66
CA TYR A 237 18.23 23.45 -23.86
C TYR A 237 17.25 23.73 -24.99
N THR A 238 17.74 24.25 -26.11
CA THR A 238 16.93 24.48 -27.31
C THR A 238 17.41 23.54 -28.42
N HIS A 239 16.51 22.70 -28.92
CA HIS A 239 16.77 21.79 -30.01
C HIS A 239 16.24 22.39 -31.31
N LEU A 240 17.13 22.84 -32.19
CA LEU A 240 16.82 23.10 -33.58
C LEU A 240 16.93 21.78 -34.35
N ARG A 241 15.79 21.25 -34.83
CA ARG A 241 15.84 20.16 -35.82
C ARG A 241 16.55 20.69 -37.05
N ALA A 242 17.69 20.08 -37.41
CA ALA A 242 18.28 20.30 -38.71
C ALA A 242 17.24 19.85 -39.76
N HIS A 243 16.80 20.75 -40.63
CA HIS A 243 16.17 20.36 -41.87
C HIS A 243 17.19 19.51 -42.62
N GLU A 244 16.91 18.21 -42.76
CA GLU A 244 17.62 17.40 -43.73
C GLU A 244 17.28 17.95 -45.11
N THR A 245 18.12 18.83 -45.62
CA THR A 245 18.16 19.12 -47.04
C THR A 245 18.66 17.86 -47.72
N THR A 246 17.75 17.03 -48.18
CA THR A 246 18.02 16.01 -49.18
C THR A 246 18.40 16.75 -50.45
N LEU A 247 19.69 16.90 -50.68
CA LEU A 247 20.24 17.19 -52.00
C LEU A 247 20.06 15.91 -52.80
N HIS A 248 19.00 15.86 -53.62
CA HIS A 248 18.94 14.96 -54.75
C HIS A 248 19.94 15.44 -55.79
N LEU A 249 21.03 14.70 -55.96
CA LEU A 249 21.84 14.69 -57.18
C LEU A 249 21.35 13.58 -58.09
#